data_11f35a96fc413a2c050530c0f7ad0520
#
_entry.id   11f35a96fc413a2c050530c0f7ad0520
#
_cell.length_a   1.000
_cell.length_b   1.000
_cell.length_c   1.000
_cell.angle_alpha   90.00
_cell.angle_beta   90.00
_cell.angle_gamma   90.00
#
_symmetry.space_group_name_H-M   'P 1'
#
loop_
_entity.id
_entity.type
_entity.pdbx_description
1 polymer ?
#
loop_
_entity_poly.entity_id
_entity_poly.type
_entity_poly.pdbx_seq_one_letter_code
_entity_poly.pdbx_strand_id
1 'polypeptide(L)'
;MTKQEIQELKASLSIREVIGRYMTLNRVGRRWMGLCPFHGDRHPSLSVNEEKGSFVCYACGERGDVFAFVSKIENIGFIEAAKKLTVDNVNQLTVDNGQLPIQKKEKEKGEEGNVGAKRLTNDNIDAKRLPIEKIQKENEIFLASLMPVGSGCSELTPTWLDFGVGQSHFMVPKYWWSMRNRLVFPVRDEEGRLVGFAGRWLSGEEEKKKYVNSRTSELYRKSELLYGLYEGREAIRREGCVFLVEGYKDVLAMHAAGFKHTVGLCGTILSKEHIALLKRYATSVRVMLDADKAGRKGTDEIIPAFMGEGMEAVRICLPDGDDPDSLFRRLGKEAFAAYVREAVRRTLPSDEQLLLGRIRKGIGLLSDISETERRERLLLTLDDCLEQLKGLSADASRPATMDWRWA
;
A
#
# COMPACT_ATOMS: atom_id res chain seq x y z
N MET A 1 38.52 -2.19 14.17
CA MET A 1 39.15 -3.51 13.85
C MET A 1 40.32 -3.28 12.93
N THR A 2 41.45 -3.87 13.27
CA THR A 2 42.67 -3.86 12.45
C THR A 2 42.58 -4.88 11.30
N LYS A 3 43.44 -4.75 10.29
CA LYS A 3 43.50 -5.74 9.20
C LYS A 3 43.76 -7.17 9.69
N GLN A 4 44.51 -7.30 10.76
CA GLN A 4 44.90 -8.58 11.36
C GLN A 4 43.70 -9.22 12.08
N GLU A 5 42.97 -8.47 12.90
CA GLU A 5 41.71 -8.92 13.54
C GLU A 5 40.65 -9.39 12.53
N ILE A 6 40.52 -8.70 11.40
CA ILE A 6 39.61 -9.08 10.33
C ILE A 6 40.05 -10.40 9.67
N GLN A 7 41.34 -10.62 9.48
CA GLN A 7 41.85 -11.86 8.89
C GLN A 7 41.70 -13.05 9.82
N GLU A 8 41.94 -12.87 11.11
CA GLU A 8 41.74 -13.89 12.15
C GLU A 8 40.27 -14.26 12.28
N LEU A 9 39.39 -13.26 12.32
CA LEU A 9 37.93 -13.47 12.33
C LEU A 9 37.44 -14.22 11.07
N LYS A 10 37.95 -13.86 9.89
CA LYS A 10 37.64 -14.55 8.64
C LYS A 10 38.04 -16.01 8.65
N ALA A 11 39.17 -16.32 9.24
CA ALA A 11 39.67 -17.70 9.36
C ALA A 11 38.87 -18.54 10.36
N SER A 12 38.25 -17.92 11.36
CA SER A 12 37.42 -18.58 12.36
C SER A 12 35.96 -18.83 11.93
N LEU A 13 35.51 -18.22 10.84
CA LEU A 13 34.13 -18.27 10.37
C LEU A 13 33.95 -19.30 9.23
N SER A 14 32.99 -20.21 9.36
CA SER A 14 32.53 -21.02 8.24
C SER A 14 31.57 -20.20 7.37
N ILE A 15 32.00 -19.90 6.15
CA ILE A 15 31.13 -19.18 5.19
C ILE A 15 29.82 -19.95 4.90
N ARG A 16 29.88 -21.27 4.91
CA ARG A 16 28.70 -22.13 4.74
C ARG A 16 27.69 -21.94 5.88
N GLU A 17 28.17 -21.91 7.12
CA GLU A 17 27.31 -21.76 8.29
C GLU A 17 26.71 -20.36 8.35
N VAL A 18 27.51 -19.34 8.08
CA VAL A 18 27.02 -17.97 8.05
C VAL A 18 25.97 -17.80 6.94
N ILE A 19 26.27 -18.22 5.70
CA ILE A 19 25.30 -18.13 4.59
C ILE A 19 24.08 -19.02 4.85
N GLY A 20 24.29 -20.19 5.47
CA GLY A 20 23.22 -21.12 5.83
C GLY A 20 22.18 -20.55 6.81
N ARG A 21 22.53 -19.52 7.60
CA ARG A 21 21.54 -18.77 8.45
C ARG A 21 20.58 -17.94 7.63
N TYR A 22 21.00 -17.52 6.43
CA TYR A 22 20.21 -16.66 5.55
C TYR A 22 19.46 -17.43 4.46
N MET A 23 19.93 -18.64 4.08
CA MET A 23 19.34 -19.39 2.99
C MET A 23 19.66 -20.89 3.08
N THR A 24 18.81 -21.70 2.45
CA THR A 24 19.06 -23.14 2.35
C THR A 24 20.17 -23.43 1.34
N LEU A 25 21.20 -24.16 1.77
CA LEU A 25 22.30 -24.61 0.95
C LEU A 25 22.24 -26.14 0.80
N ASN A 26 22.29 -26.62 -0.43
CA ASN A 26 22.34 -28.04 -0.77
C ASN A 26 23.72 -28.41 -1.29
N ARG A 27 24.27 -29.54 -0.85
CA ARG A 27 25.60 -29.99 -1.29
C ARG A 27 25.54 -30.50 -2.72
N VAL A 28 26.39 -29.98 -3.58
CA VAL A 28 26.55 -30.41 -4.97
C VAL A 28 28.06 -30.64 -5.22
N GLY A 29 28.49 -31.86 -5.13
CA GLY A 29 29.90 -32.23 -5.20
C GLY A 29 30.74 -31.63 -4.05
N ARG A 30 31.74 -30.82 -4.41
CA ARG A 30 32.61 -30.12 -3.45
C ARG A 30 32.10 -28.74 -3.07
N ARG A 31 30.93 -28.29 -3.54
CA ARG A 31 30.38 -26.96 -3.31
C ARG A 31 29.01 -27.06 -2.69
N TRP A 32 28.55 -25.93 -2.13
CA TRP A 32 27.19 -25.77 -1.66
C TRP A 32 26.45 -24.82 -2.60
N MET A 33 25.25 -25.21 -3.03
CA MET A 33 24.44 -24.46 -3.97
C MET A 33 23.15 -24.02 -3.32
N GLY A 34 22.69 -22.80 -3.63
CA GLY A 34 21.41 -22.27 -3.17
C GLY A 34 20.84 -21.23 -4.12
N LEU A 35 19.61 -20.80 -3.87
CA LEU A 35 19.00 -19.70 -4.61
C LEU A 35 19.69 -18.40 -4.22
N CYS A 36 20.16 -17.63 -5.20
CA CYS A 36 20.88 -16.40 -4.93
C CYS A 36 19.95 -15.35 -4.29
N PRO A 37 20.35 -14.75 -3.15
CA PRO A 37 19.54 -13.73 -2.49
C PRO A 37 19.62 -12.34 -3.15
N PHE A 38 20.58 -12.14 -4.06
CA PHE A 38 20.89 -10.83 -4.64
C PHE A 38 20.15 -10.56 -5.95
N HIS A 39 19.41 -11.54 -6.47
CA HIS A 39 18.55 -11.40 -7.63
C HIS A 39 17.36 -12.37 -7.56
N GLY A 40 16.39 -12.23 -8.45
CA GLY A 40 15.22 -13.13 -8.53
C GLY A 40 15.57 -14.50 -9.08
N ASP A 41 16.08 -15.40 -8.23
CA ASP A 41 16.56 -16.71 -8.63
C ASP A 41 15.45 -17.78 -8.60
N ARG A 42 15.34 -18.57 -9.67
CA ARG A 42 14.40 -19.71 -9.76
C ARG A 42 15.10 -21.06 -9.69
N HIS A 43 16.41 -21.08 -9.94
CA HIS A 43 17.25 -22.27 -9.91
C HIS A 43 18.50 -21.95 -9.09
N PRO A 44 19.03 -22.88 -8.27
CA PRO A 44 20.21 -22.63 -7.46
C PRO A 44 21.39 -22.16 -8.29
N SER A 45 21.69 -20.87 -8.23
CA SER A 45 22.78 -20.24 -8.97
C SER A 45 23.91 -19.69 -8.09
N LEU A 46 23.68 -19.56 -6.77
CA LEU A 46 24.71 -19.16 -5.81
C LEU A 46 25.50 -20.39 -5.38
N SER A 47 26.79 -20.36 -5.65
CA SER A 47 27.75 -21.40 -5.26
C SER A 47 28.65 -20.92 -4.14
N VAL A 48 28.70 -21.66 -3.04
CA VAL A 48 29.56 -21.40 -1.89
C VAL A 48 30.70 -22.42 -1.88
N ASN A 49 31.93 -21.92 -1.83
CA ASN A 49 33.12 -22.73 -1.67
C ASN A 49 33.66 -22.55 -0.26
N GLU A 50 33.50 -23.56 0.58
CA GLU A 50 33.92 -23.56 1.98
C GLU A 50 35.44 -23.50 2.13
N GLU A 51 36.18 -24.25 1.31
CA GLU A 51 37.65 -24.30 1.34
C GLU A 51 38.28 -22.94 1.01
N LYS A 52 37.66 -22.17 0.09
CA LYS A 52 38.15 -20.85 -0.32
C LYS A 52 37.51 -19.71 0.50
N GLY A 53 36.55 -19.99 1.38
CA GLY A 53 35.84 -18.97 2.14
C GLY A 53 35.13 -17.94 1.25
N SER A 54 34.59 -18.38 0.09
CA SER A 54 34.04 -17.46 -0.91
C SER A 54 32.73 -17.98 -1.52
N PHE A 55 31.89 -17.06 -1.99
CA PHE A 55 30.71 -17.37 -2.79
C PHE A 55 30.76 -16.69 -4.16
N VAL A 56 30.04 -17.23 -5.10
CA VAL A 56 29.79 -16.65 -6.42
C VAL A 56 28.42 -17.05 -6.92
N CYS A 57 27.65 -16.09 -7.40
CA CYS A 57 26.42 -16.35 -8.16
C CYS A 57 26.74 -16.38 -9.66
N TYR A 58 26.43 -17.47 -10.32
CA TYR A 58 26.66 -17.61 -11.77
C TYR A 58 25.62 -16.89 -12.63
N ALA A 59 24.49 -16.47 -12.06
CA ALA A 59 23.45 -15.76 -12.80
C ALA A 59 23.62 -14.24 -12.75
N CYS A 60 23.85 -13.65 -11.56
CA CYS A 60 23.99 -12.19 -11.43
C CYS A 60 25.44 -11.70 -11.26
N GLY A 61 26.42 -12.61 -11.19
CA GLY A 61 27.83 -12.26 -11.05
C GLY A 61 28.28 -11.84 -9.65
N GLU A 62 27.38 -11.79 -8.67
CA GLU A 62 27.70 -11.45 -7.29
C GLU A 62 28.68 -12.43 -6.68
N ARG A 63 29.72 -11.90 -6.02
CA ARG A 63 30.80 -12.70 -5.44
C ARG A 63 31.44 -11.97 -4.28
N GLY A 64 32.03 -12.73 -3.38
CA GLY A 64 32.73 -12.19 -2.22
C GLY A 64 33.06 -13.23 -1.17
N ASP A 65 33.43 -12.75 -0.01
CA ASP A 65 33.63 -13.54 1.20
C ASP A 65 32.44 -13.40 2.16
N VAL A 66 32.58 -13.95 3.35
CA VAL A 66 31.54 -13.93 4.39
C VAL A 66 31.13 -12.51 4.78
N PHE A 67 32.07 -11.56 4.86
CA PHE A 67 31.76 -10.18 5.22
C PHE A 67 31.03 -9.45 4.10
N ALA A 68 31.47 -9.66 2.85
CA ALA A 68 30.81 -9.10 1.68
C ALA A 68 29.37 -9.64 1.55
N PHE A 69 29.16 -10.93 1.87
CA PHE A 69 27.82 -11.51 1.87
C PHE A 69 26.91 -10.85 2.93
N VAL A 70 27.37 -10.76 4.19
CA VAL A 70 26.59 -10.18 5.29
C VAL A 70 26.38 -8.69 5.09
N SER A 71 27.41 -7.95 4.68
CA SER A 71 27.32 -6.53 4.36
C SER A 71 26.24 -6.26 3.32
N LYS A 72 26.18 -7.08 2.28
CA LYS A 72 25.25 -6.91 1.18
C LYS A 72 23.82 -7.37 1.51
N ILE A 73 23.69 -8.49 2.23
CA ILE A 73 22.38 -9.04 2.55
C ILE A 73 21.66 -8.22 3.62
N GLU A 74 22.42 -7.63 4.55
CA GLU A 74 21.90 -6.79 5.63
C GLU A 74 21.97 -5.30 5.31
N ASN A 75 22.53 -4.93 4.15
CA ASN A 75 22.71 -3.55 3.72
C ASN A 75 23.45 -2.69 4.75
N ILE A 76 24.51 -3.25 5.36
CA ILE A 76 25.36 -2.61 6.36
C ILE A 76 26.80 -2.44 5.85
N GLY A 77 27.56 -1.55 6.48
CA GLY A 77 28.97 -1.36 6.14
C GLY A 77 29.83 -2.60 6.45
N PHE A 78 30.94 -2.78 5.72
CA PHE A 78 31.86 -3.90 5.92
C PHE A 78 32.36 -4.04 7.38
N ILE A 79 32.69 -2.94 8.04
CA ILE A 79 33.14 -2.94 9.45
C ILE A 79 31.98 -3.36 10.39
N GLU A 80 30.77 -2.98 10.08
CA GLU A 80 29.60 -3.32 10.86
C GLU A 80 29.26 -4.81 10.71
N ALA A 81 29.33 -5.35 9.50
CA ALA A 81 29.21 -6.78 9.23
C ALA A 81 30.25 -7.61 9.99
N ALA A 82 31.50 -7.15 10.01
CA ALA A 82 32.58 -7.80 10.76
C ALA A 82 32.32 -7.78 12.27
N LYS A 83 31.89 -6.65 12.85
CA LYS A 83 31.53 -6.55 14.27
C LYS A 83 30.40 -7.49 14.65
N LYS A 84 29.36 -7.55 13.82
CA LYS A 84 28.20 -8.42 14.04
C LYS A 84 28.59 -9.89 14.07
N LEU A 85 29.41 -10.33 13.12
CA LEU A 85 29.90 -11.70 13.07
C LEU A 85 30.85 -12.04 14.22
N THR A 86 31.52 -11.05 14.84
CA THR A 86 32.31 -11.26 16.06
C THR A 86 31.39 -11.59 17.25
N VAL A 87 30.31 -10.84 17.44
CA VAL A 87 29.33 -11.08 18.52
C VAL A 87 28.64 -12.43 18.35
N ASP A 88 28.24 -12.77 17.14
CA ASP A 88 27.58 -14.03 16.82
C ASP A 88 28.52 -15.25 17.05
N ASN A 89 29.80 -15.11 16.78
CA ASN A 89 30.82 -16.15 17.01
C ASN A 89 31.07 -16.37 18.50
N VAL A 90 31.12 -15.30 19.31
CA VAL A 90 31.27 -15.39 20.77
C VAL A 90 30.06 -16.08 21.41
N ASN A 91 28.87 -15.78 20.94
CA ASN A 91 27.63 -16.42 21.45
C ASN A 91 27.54 -17.92 21.10
N GLN A 92 28.15 -18.37 20.01
CA GLN A 92 28.20 -19.80 19.67
C GLN A 92 29.22 -20.59 20.53
N LEU A 93 30.32 -19.97 20.91
CA LEU A 93 31.33 -20.61 21.77
C LEU A 93 30.83 -20.83 23.21
N THR A 94 29.78 -20.16 23.62
CA THR A 94 29.14 -20.32 24.94
C THR A 94 28.03 -21.37 24.98
N VAL A 95 27.59 -21.89 23.84
CA VAL A 95 26.48 -22.86 23.74
C VAL A 95 26.95 -24.31 23.54
N ASP A 96 28.22 -24.52 23.12
CA ASP A 96 28.74 -25.86 22.81
C ASP A 96 29.24 -26.69 24.02
N ASN A 97 28.99 -26.27 25.26
CA ASN A 97 29.34 -27.03 26.48
C ASN A 97 28.15 -27.75 27.15
N GLY A 98 27.16 -28.16 26.42
CA GLY A 98 26.03 -28.93 26.94
C GLY A 98 25.63 -30.05 25.97
N GLN A 99 26.11 -31.25 26.23
CA GLN A 99 25.73 -32.49 25.55
C GLN A 99 24.25 -32.79 25.64
N LEU A 100 23.57 -33.18 24.58
CA LEU A 100 22.52 -34.23 24.57
C LEU A 100 22.36 -34.82 23.13
N PRO A 101 21.95 -36.10 23.03
CA PRO A 101 22.35 -37.00 21.93
C PRO A 101 21.36 -37.04 20.76
N ILE A 102 21.93 -37.29 19.59
CA ILE A 102 21.25 -37.51 18.33
C ILE A 102 20.63 -38.92 18.32
N GLN A 103 19.31 -39.01 18.20
CA GLN A 103 18.68 -40.27 17.78
C GLN A 103 18.53 -40.32 16.25
N LYS A 104 19.25 -41.27 15.64
CA LYS A 104 19.07 -41.73 14.27
C LYS A 104 17.74 -42.46 14.18
N LYS A 105 16.91 -42.13 13.16
CA LYS A 105 15.88 -43.03 12.66
C LYS A 105 16.21 -43.46 11.23
N GLU A 106 16.20 -44.75 11.05
CA GLU A 106 16.57 -45.50 9.87
C GLU A 106 15.54 -45.40 8.75
N LYS A 107 16.02 -45.75 7.56
CA LYS A 107 15.32 -45.84 6.28
C LYS A 107 14.33 -46.97 6.25
N GLU A 108 13.15 -46.78 5.72
CA GLU A 108 12.40 -47.84 5.04
C GLU A 108 12.24 -47.49 3.55
N LYS A 109 12.54 -48.49 2.74
CA LYS A 109 12.38 -48.53 1.29
C LYS A 109 10.96 -48.98 0.98
N GLY A 110 10.33 -48.37 -0.03
CA GLY A 110 9.05 -48.83 -0.58
C GLY A 110 8.73 -48.17 -1.91
N GLU A 111 9.01 -48.96 -2.96
CA GLU A 111 8.34 -49.13 -4.25
C GLU A 111 7.99 -47.94 -5.18
N GLU A 112 8.52 -48.11 -6.40
CA GLU A 112 8.23 -47.35 -7.61
C GLU A 112 6.78 -47.51 -8.07
N GLY A 113 6.12 -46.40 -8.35
CA GLY A 113 4.86 -46.29 -9.04
C GLY A 113 4.88 -45.12 -10.01
N ASN A 114 5.04 -45.44 -11.28
CA ASN A 114 5.03 -44.54 -12.43
C ASN A 114 3.63 -43.94 -12.63
N VAL A 115 3.44 -42.63 -12.43
CA VAL A 115 2.26 -41.89 -12.91
C VAL A 115 2.64 -40.51 -13.42
N GLY A 116 2.19 -40.26 -14.62
CA GLY A 116 2.43 -39.14 -15.53
C GLY A 116 2.52 -37.73 -14.98
N ALA A 117 3.41 -36.98 -15.59
CA ALA A 117 3.63 -35.56 -15.37
C ALA A 117 2.37 -34.74 -15.67
N LYS A 118 1.59 -34.41 -14.66
CA LYS A 118 0.63 -33.30 -14.72
C LYS A 118 1.35 -32.02 -14.31
N ARG A 119 1.38 -31.07 -15.23
CA ARG A 119 1.76 -29.65 -14.97
C ARG A 119 1.05 -29.17 -13.72
N LEU A 120 1.76 -29.06 -12.62
CA LEU A 120 1.28 -28.42 -11.39
C LEU A 120 1.24 -26.91 -11.64
N THR A 121 0.05 -26.39 -11.90
CA THR A 121 -0.25 -24.98 -11.73
C THR A 121 -0.14 -24.66 -10.24
N ASN A 122 0.54 -23.58 -9.91
CA ASN A 122 0.96 -23.15 -8.57
C ASN A 122 -0.19 -22.68 -7.66
N ASP A 123 -1.42 -23.17 -7.83
CA ASP A 123 -2.62 -22.67 -7.16
C ASP A 123 -3.20 -23.60 -6.07
N ASN A 124 -2.52 -24.71 -5.76
CA ASN A 124 -2.97 -25.62 -4.70
C ASN A 124 -1.87 -25.89 -3.66
N ILE A 125 -1.49 -24.84 -2.91
CA ILE A 125 -1.10 -25.04 -1.53
C ILE A 125 -2.36 -24.73 -0.73
N ASP A 126 -2.99 -25.77 -0.19
CA ASP A 126 -3.99 -25.66 0.87
C ASP A 126 -3.43 -24.75 1.97
N ALA A 127 -3.73 -23.47 1.86
CA ALA A 127 -3.53 -22.53 2.95
C ALA A 127 -4.59 -22.94 3.98
N LYS A 128 -4.25 -23.84 4.91
CA LYS A 128 -4.98 -23.98 6.17
C LYS A 128 -5.25 -22.56 6.61
N ARG A 129 -6.53 -22.13 6.63
CA ARG A 129 -6.95 -20.80 7.07
C ARG A 129 -6.29 -20.56 8.42
N LEU A 130 -5.33 -19.63 8.46
CA LEU A 130 -4.71 -19.26 9.73
C LEU A 130 -5.77 -18.56 10.56
N PRO A 131 -5.84 -18.83 11.86
CA PRO A 131 -6.70 -18.07 12.78
C PRO A 131 -6.40 -16.57 12.65
N ILE A 132 -7.42 -15.74 12.78
CA ILE A 132 -7.34 -14.26 12.66
C ILE A 132 -6.22 -13.69 13.53
N GLU A 133 -6.16 -14.12 14.79
CA GLU A 133 -5.13 -13.69 15.77
C GLU A 133 -3.71 -13.98 15.27
N LYS A 134 -3.51 -15.11 14.61
CA LYS A 134 -2.21 -15.47 14.04
C LYS A 134 -1.86 -14.60 12.86
N ILE A 135 -2.83 -14.26 11.99
CA ILE A 135 -2.61 -13.34 10.87
C ILE A 135 -2.29 -11.94 11.41
N GLN A 136 -2.98 -11.47 12.43
CA GLN A 136 -2.71 -10.17 13.07
C GLN A 136 -1.29 -10.12 13.64
N LYS A 137 -0.88 -11.15 14.38
CA LYS A 137 0.49 -11.23 14.90
C LYS A 137 1.56 -11.25 13.81
N GLU A 138 1.34 -11.99 12.72
CA GLU A 138 2.24 -11.99 11.55
C GLU A 138 2.29 -10.60 10.88
N ASN A 139 1.15 -9.89 10.81
CA ASN A 139 1.09 -8.53 10.29
C ASN A 139 1.93 -7.57 11.15
N GLU A 140 1.80 -7.63 12.47
CA GLU A 140 2.56 -6.78 13.40
C GLU A 140 4.06 -7.04 13.31
N ILE A 141 4.48 -8.31 13.29
CA ILE A 141 5.88 -8.71 13.12
C ILE A 141 6.42 -8.19 11.78
N PHE A 142 5.64 -8.32 10.70
CA PHE A 142 6.06 -7.85 9.39
C PHE A 142 6.16 -6.33 9.34
N LEU A 143 5.18 -5.60 9.91
CA LEU A 143 5.21 -4.15 10.00
C LEU A 143 6.47 -3.67 10.75
N ALA A 144 6.78 -4.29 11.89
CA ALA A 144 7.96 -3.96 12.68
C ALA A 144 9.29 -4.26 11.96
N SER A 145 9.28 -5.14 10.96
CA SER A 145 10.46 -5.49 10.14
C SER A 145 10.69 -4.55 8.96
N LEU A 146 9.77 -3.65 8.67
CA LEU A 146 9.93 -2.70 7.56
C LEU A 146 10.98 -1.65 7.90
N MET A 147 11.87 -1.39 6.94
CA MET A 147 12.83 -0.29 7.05
C MET A 147 12.14 1.03 6.65
N PRO A 148 12.34 2.10 7.42
CA PRO A 148 11.87 3.42 7.01
C PRO A 148 12.44 3.79 5.64
N VAL A 149 11.61 4.38 4.79
CA VAL A 149 12.02 4.82 3.46
C VAL A 149 11.51 6.22 3.20
N GLY A 150 12.39 7.05 2.63
CA GLY A 150 11.99 8.35 2.13
C GLY A 150 11.20 8.21 0.83
N SER A 151 10.27 9.11 0.61
CA SER A 151 9.46 9.16 -0.63
C SER A 151 10.25 9.60 -1.87
N GLY A 152 11.48 10.04 -1.69
CA GLY A 152 12.25 10.79 -2.71
C GLY A 152 11.78 12.24 -2.88
N CYS A 153 10.85 12.71 -2.04
CA CYS A 153 10.35 14.05 -1.97
C CYS A 153 10.17 14.45 -0.50
N SER A 154 10.85 15.48 -0.04
CA SER A 154 10.87 15.89 1.38
C SER A 154 9.48 16.18 1.93
N GLU A 155 8.61 16.74 1.12
CA GLU A 155 7.24 17.11 1.51
C GLU A 155 6.30 15.90 1.70
N LEU A 156 6.59 14.78 1.04
CA LEU A 156 5.82 13.53 1.17
C LEU A 156 6.30 12.65 2.33
N THR A 157 7.58 12.76 2.71
CA THR A 157 8.20 11.84 3.68
C THR A 157 7.46 11.77 5.03
N PRO A 158 7.03 12.90 5.66
CA PRO A 158 6.28 12.84 6.92
C PRO A 158 4.99 12.01 6.78
N THR A 159 4.22 12.23 5.72
CA THR A 159 2.98 11.48 5.46
C THR A 159 3.25 9.98 5.25
N TRP A 160 4.34 9.62 4.58
CA TRP A 160 4.72 8.22 4.41
C TRP A 160 5.02 7.55 5.75
N LEU A 161 5.70 8.26 6.67
CA LEU A 161 5.98 7.76 8.01
C LEU A 161 4.71 7.64 8.85
N ASP A 162 3.81 8.62 8.77
CA ASP A 162 2.50 8.60 9.48
C ASP A 162 1.65 7.39 9.05
N PHE A 163 1.71 7.00 7.78
CA PHE A 163 1.03 5.81 7.25
C PHE A 163 1.81 4.49 7.51
N GLY A 164 3.00 4.57 8.07
CA GLY A 164 3.87 3.42 8.32
C GLY A 164 4.43 2.80 7.04
N VAL A 165 4.54 3.59 5.95
CA VAL A 165 5.12 3.10 4.69
C VAL A 165 6.59 2.81 4.89
N GLY A 166 7.02 1.63 4.47
CA GLY A 166 8.39 1.19 4.62
C GLY A 166 8.84 0.29 3.48
N GLN A 167 10.12 -0.04 3.48
CA GLN A 167 10.70 -0.97 2.52
C GLN A 167 10.87 -2.34 3.17
N SER A 168 10.32 -3.37 2.54
CA SER A 168 10.58 -4.73 2.96
C SER A 168 11.93 -5.20 2.47
N HIS A 169 12.60 -5.94 3.34
CA HIS A 169 13.84 -6.61 3.01
C HIS A 169 13.60 -7.86 2.13
N PHE A 170 14.70 -8.41 1.61
CA PHE A 170 14.68 -9.72 0.96
C PHE A 170 14.23 -10.84 1.92
N MET A 171 14.64 -10.77 3.18
CA MET A 171 14.27 -11.69 4.26
C MET A 171 12.98 -11.24 4.92
N VAL A 172 11.87 -11.76 4.45
CA VAL A 172 10.56 -11.58 5.09
C VAL A 172 10.01 -12.94 5.50
N PRO A 173 9.13 -13.03 6.53
CA PRO A 173 8.48 -14.28 6.90
C PRO A 173 7.84 -14.96 5.68
N LYS A 174 7.82 -16.30 5.65
CA LYS A 174 7.29 -17.09 4.52
C LYS A 174 5.89 -16.65 4.10
N TYR A 175 5.06 -16.26 5.05
CA TYR A 175 3.72 -15.76 4.79
C TYR A 175 3.74 -14.49 3.91
N TRP A 176 4.79 -13.64 4.02
CA TRP A 176 4.94 -12.37 3.32
C TRP A 176 5.92 -12.42 2.14
N TRP A 177 6.26 -13.58 1.61
CA TRP A 177 7.21 -13.69 0.51
C TRP A 177 6.86 -12.90 -0.76
N SER A 178 5.59 -12.68 -1.03
CA SER A 178 5.15 -11.82 -2.13
C SER A 178 5.51 -10.35 -1.95
N MET A 179 5.80 -9.93 -0.70
CA MET A 179 6.14 -8.57 -0.33
C MET A 179 7.64 -8.27 -0.31
N ARG A 180 8.50 -9.25 -0.66
CA ARG A 180 9.97 -9.07 -0.67
C ARG A 180 10.42 -7.99 -1.63
N ASN A 181 11.43 -7.18 -1.22
CA ASN A 181 12.05 -6.11 -2.00
C ASN A 181 11.01 -5.13 -2.59
N ARG A 182 10.02 -4.78 -1.79
CA ARG A 182 8.95 -3.87 -2.20
C ARG A 182 8.85 -2.68 -1.28
N LEU A 183 8.40 -1.58 -1.83
CA LEU A 183 7.79 -0.51 -1.06
C LEU A 183 6.46 -1.02 -0.54
N VAL A 184 6.27 -1.02 0.77
CA VAL A 184 5.12 -1.64 1.44
C VAL A 184 4.24 -0.57 2.06
N PHE A 185 2.95 -0.67 1.78
CA PHE A 185 1.89 0.18 2.28
C PHE A 185 1.04 -0.64 3.26
N PRO A 186 1.09 -0.37 4.57
CA PRO A 186 0.20 -0.99 5.53
C PRO A 186 -1.26 -0.60 5.24
N VAL A 187 -2.16 -1.58 5.28
CA VAL A 187 -3.61 -1.35 5.05
C VAL A 187 -4.34 -1.57 6.36
N ARG A 188 -5.09 -0.54 6.76
CA ARG A 188 -5.90 -0.55 7.98
C ARG A 188 -7.38 -0.55 7.63
N ASP A 189 -8.18 -1.16 8.49
CA ASP A 189 -9.64 -1.02 8.44
C ASP A 189 -10.08 0.32 9.07
N GLU A 190 -11.39 0.55 9.15
CA GLU A 190 -11.95 1.79 9.69
C GLU A 190 -11.70 1.98 11.19
N GLU A 191 -11.45 0.92 11.94
CA GLU A 191 -11.08 0.95 13.36
C GLU A 191 -9.56 1.16 13.57
N GLY A 192 -8.75 1.09 12.52
CA GLY A 192 -7.29 1.25 12.57
C GLY A 192 -6.53 -0.05 12.77
N ARG A 193 -7.21 -1.20 12.77
CA ARG A 193 -6.54 -2.51 12.86
C ARG A 193 -5.78 -2.77 11.57
N LEU A 194 -4.55 -3.23 11.70
CA LEU A 194 -3.71 -3.61 10.57
C LEU A 194 -4.22 -4.92 9.96
N VAL A 195 -4.90 -4.83 8.80
CA VAL A 195 -5.54 -5.99 8.15
C VAL A 195 -4.70 -6.61 7.05
N GLY A 196 -3.72 -5.89 6.53
CA GLY A 196 -2.84 -6.40 5.49
C GLY A 196 -1.89 -5.36 4.92
N PHE A 197 -1.36 -5.65 3.75
CA PHE A 197 -0.36 -4.82 3.08
C PHE A 197 -0.57 -4.81 1.57
N ALA A 198 -0.09 -3.74 0.95
CA ALA A 198 0.21 -3.69 -0.48
C ALA A 198 1.70 -3.48 -0.68
N GLY A 199 2.26 -4.02 -1.76
CA GLY A 199 3.68 -3.91 -2.05
C GLY A 199 3.94 -3.50 -3.49
N ARG A 200 4.62 -2.37 -3.72
CA ARG A 200 5.06 -1.91 -5.04
C ARG A 200 6.48 -2.38 -5.31
N TRP A 201 6.71 -2.98 -6.48
CA TRP A 201 8.05 -3.36 -6.91
C TRP A 201 8.92 -2.15 -7.16
N LEU A 202 10.18 -2.17 -6.66
CA LEU A 202 11.09 -1.02 -6.71
C LEU A 202 12.07 -1.06 -7.90
N SER A 203 12.36 -2.24 -8.44
CA SER A 203 13.29 -2.39 -9.57
C SER A 203 12.54 -2.40 -10.91
N GLY A 204 13.20 -1.92 -11.99
CA GLY A 204 12.63 -1.80 -13.34
C GLY A 204 12.46 -3.11 -14.11
N GLU A 205 12.49 -4.28 -13.47
CA GLU A 205 12.27 -5.57 -14.13
C GLU A 205 10.80 -5.69 -14.55
N GLU A 206 10.52 -5.69 -15.85
CA GLU A 206 9.18 -5.73 -16.44
C GLU A 206 8.39 -7.02 -16.14
N GLU A 207 9.07 -8.11 -15.77
CA GLU A 207 8.42 -9.40 -15.55
C GLU A 207 7.65 -9.50 -14.22
N LYS A 208 7.80 -8.57 -13.30
CA LYS A 208 7.15 -8.64 -12.00
C LYS A 208 5.95 -7.69 -11.91
N LYS A 209 4.87 -8.19 -11.33
CA LYS A 209 3.68 -7.36 -11.05
C LYS A 209 4.08 -6.10 -10.30
N LYS A 210 3.79 -4.92 -10.87
CA LYS A 210 4.06 -3.59 -10.29
C LYS A 210 3.53 -3.51 -8.85
N TYR A 211 2.29 -3.96 -8.62
CA TYR A 211 1.68 -4.05 -7.30
C TYR A 211 1.24 -5.47 -6.97
N VAL A 212 1.40 -5.85 -5.71
CA VAL A 212 0.82 -7.04 -5.10
C VAL A 212 0.10 -6.62 -3.82
N ASN A 213 -0.95 -7.36 -3.46
CA ASN A 213 -1.70 -7.10 -2.22
C ASN A 213 -1.69 -8.37 -1.36
N SER A 214 -2.02 -8.21 -0.09
CA SER A 214 -2.34 -9.33 0.79
C SER A 214 -3.37 -10.25 0.15
N ARG A 215 -3.27 -11.54 0.47
CA ARG A 215 -4.26 -12.51 0.04
C ARG A 215 -5.61 -12.22 0.69
N THR A 216 -6.68 -12.47 -0.05
CA THR A 216 -8.04 -12.39 0.52
C THR A 216 -8.16 -13.32 1.71
N SER A 217 -8.65 -12.81 2.83
CA SER A 217 -8.84 -13.52 4.09
C SER A 217 -10.07 -12.94 4.80
N GLU A 218 -10.37 -13.44 5.97
CA GLU A 218 -11.43 -12.87 6.82
C GLU A 218 -11.10 -11.44 7.27
N LEU A 219 -9.81 -11.09 7.39
CA LEU A 219 -9.35 -9.75 7.74
C LEU A 219 -9.16 -8.84 6.53
N TYR A 220 -8.84 -9.38 5.37
CA TYR A 220 -8.48 -8.59 4.19
C TYR A 220 -9.39 -8.89 3.01
N ARG A 221 -10.40 -8.05 2.83
CA ARG A 221 -11.30 -8.08 1.69
C ARG A 221 -11.24 -6.73 1.00
N LYS A 222 -10.61 -6.69 -0.17
CA LYS A 222 -10.40 -5.43 -0.91
C LYS A 222 -11.68 -4.66 -1.20
N SER A 223 -12.79 -5.36 -1.45
CA SER A 223 -14.09 -4.76 -1.70
C SER A 223 -14.71 -4.05 -0.50
N GLU A 224 -14.14 -4.22 0.68
CA GLU A 224 -14.61 -3.66 1.94
C GLU A 224 -13.61 -2.67 2.55
N LEU A 225 -12.47 -2.41 1.89
CA LEU A 225 -11.36 -1.62 2.41
C LEU A 225 -11.06 -0.42 1.51
N LEU A 226 -10.94 0.75 2.10
CA LEU A 226 -10.48 1.98 1.46
C LEU A 226 -9.20 2.46 2.13
N TYR A 227 -8.12 2.54 1.36
CA TYR A 227 -6.83 3.00 1.88
C TYR A 227 -6.88 4.45 2.31
N GLY A 228 -6.38 4.75 3.49
CA GLY A 228 -6.40 6.10 4.07
C GLY A 228 -7.70 6.46 4.78
N LEU A 229 -8.71 5.57 4.85
CA LEU A 229 -9.96 5.87 5.53
C LEU A 229 -9.75 6.08 7.04
N TYR A 230 -8.99 5.20 7.69
CA TYR A 230 -8.69 5.33 9.11
C TYR A 230 -7.98 6.65 9.42
N GLU A 231 -6.94 6.95 8.65
CA GLU A 231 -6.12 8.16 8.82
C GLU A 231 -6.91 9.44 8.50
N GLY A 232 -7.86 9.36 7.56
CA GLY A 232 -8.65 10.50 7.07
C GLY A 232 -10.04 10.66 7.69
N ARG A 233 -10.55 9.69 8.45
CA ARG A 233 -11.96 9.63 8.88
C ARG A 233 -12.47 10.87 9.59
N GLU A 234 -11.66 11.47 10.47
CA GLU A 234 -12.05 12.69 11.19
C GLU A 234 -12.10 13.91 10.26
N ALA A 235 -11.18 13.97 9.29
CA ALA A 235 -11.20 15.00 8.27
C ALA A 235 -12.41 14.85 7.35
N ILE A 236 -12.75 13.60 6.95
CA ILE A 236 -13.92 13.31 6.12
C ILE A 236 -15.21 13.75 6.83
N ARG A 237 -15.38 13.41 8.12
CA ARG A 237 -16.53 13.81 8.90
C ARG A 237 -16.65 15.34 9.03
N ARG A 238 -15.54 16.01 9.28
CA ARG A 238 -15.51 17.47 9.42
C ARG A 238 -15.85 18.19 8.12
N GLU A 239 -15.31 17.71 6.99
CA GLU A 239 -15.53 18.31 5.68
C GLU A 239 -16.87 17.88 5.04
N GLY A 240 -17.51 16.82 5.53
CA GLY A 240 -18.72 16.24 4.95
C GLY A 240 -18.56 15.68 3.54
N CYS A 241 -17.32 15.68 3.02
CA CYS A 241 -16.98 15.19 1.69
C CYS A 241 -15.70 14.36 1.71
N VAL A 242 -15.53 13.50 0.68
CA VAL A 242 -14.34 12.66 0.54
C VAL A 242 -13.78 12.75 -0.87
N PHE A 243 -12.46 12.85 -1.01
CA PHE A 243 -11.78 12.62 -2.28
C PHE A 243 -11.57 11.11 -2.47
N LEU A 244 -11.91 10.62 -3.65
CA LEU A 244 -11.67 9.25 -4.08
C LEU A 244 -10.61 9.24 -5.17
N VAL A 245 -9.48 8.58 -4.92
CA VAL A 245 -8.36 8.42 -5.86
C VAL A 245 -8.07 6.96 -6.17
N GLU A 246 -7.21 6.66 -7.17
CA GLU A 246 -6.96 5.28 -7.58
C GLU A 246 -5.98 4.54 -6.68
N GLY A 247 -4.84 5.14 -6.35
CA GLY A 247 -3.68 4.45 -5.83
C GLY A 247 -3.24 4.84 -4.42
N TYR A 248 -2.35 4.02 -3.86
CA TYR A 248 -1.75 4.26 -2.53
C TYR A 248 -0.97 5.58 -2.47
N LYS A 249 -0.16 5.85 -3.52
CA LYS A 249 0.68 7.05 -3.58
C LYS A 249 -0.13 8.32 -3.75
N ASP A 250 -1.26 8.23 -4.45
CA ASP A 250 -2.16 9.35 -4.67
C ASP A 250 -2.81 9.78 -3.36
N VAL A 251 -3.23 8.83 -2.52
CA VAL A 251 -3.70 9.13 -1.17
C VAL A 251 -2.63 9.86 -0.36
N LEU A 252 -1.37 9.39 -0.41
CA LEU A 252 -0.28 10.00 0.34
C LEU A 252 0.03 11.42 -0.15
N ALA A 253 -0.01 11.66 -1.47
CA ALA A 253 0.19 12.98 -2.07
C ALA A 253 -0.91 13.95 -1.65
N MET A 254 -2.17 13.51 -1.69
CA MET A 254 -3.31 14.31 -1.26
C MET A 254 -3.24 14.65 0.24
N HIS A 255 -2.92 13.67 1.10
CA HIS A 255 -2.75 13.90 2.53
C HIS A 255 -1.60 14.88 2.83
N ALA A 256 -0.46 14.74 2.14
CA ALA A 256 0.68 15.65 2.27
C ALA A 256 0.34 17.09 1.85
N ALA A 257 -0.52 17.24 0.84
CA ALA A 257 -1.03 18.54 0.39
C ALA A 257 -2.08 19.15 1.33
N GLY A 258 -2.48 18.42 2.39
CA GLY A 258 -3.47 18.88 3.38
C GLY A 258 -4.90 18.39 3.13
N PHE A 259 -5.16 17.65 2.04
CA PHE A 259 -6.47 17.06 1.76
C PHE A 259 -6.60 15.70 2.47
N LYS A 260 -6.60 15.72 3.81
CA LYS A 260 -6.64 14.51 4.65
C LYS A 260 -7.94 13.70 4.49
N HIS A 261 -9.00 14.31 3.96
CA HIS A 261 -10.26 13.65 3.61
C HIS A 261 -10.19 12.91 2.26
N THR A 262 -9.11 12.14 2.06
CA THR A 262 -8.86 11.39 0.81
C THR A 262 -8.71 9.91 1.10
N VAL A 263 -9.34 9.07 0.26
CA VAL A 263 -9.24 7.61 0.28
C VAL A 263 -8.92 7.06 -1.11
N GLY A 264 -8.35 5.86 -1.15
CA GLY A 264 -7.98 5.18 -2.40
C GLY A 264 -8.65 3.83 -2.56
N LEU A 265 -9.10 3.52 -3.79
CA LEU A 265 -9.60 2.20 -4.19
C LEU A 265 -8.49 1.15 -4.30
N CYS A 266 -7.26 1.58 -4.58
CA CYS A 266 -6.05 0.76 -4.63
C CYS A 266 -6.12 -0.46 -5.55
N GLY A 267 -6.60 -0.21 -6.78
CA GLY A 267 -6.69 -1.21 -7.84
C GLY A 267 -7.88 -2.14 -7.71
N THR A 268 -8.95 -1.65 -7.12
CA THR A 268 -10.24 -2.35 -6.99
C THR A 268 -11.33 -1.56 -7.73
N ILE A 269 -12.25 -2.26 -8.35
CA ILE A 269 -13.49 -1.66 -8.86
C ILE A 269 -14.31 -1.20 -7.65
N LEU A 270 -14.98 -0.05 -7.75
CA LEU A 270 -15.88 0.43 -6.72
C LEU A 270 -16.95 -0.62 -6.43
N SER A 271 -17.08 -1.02 -5.17
CA SER A 271 -18.10 -1.96 -4.70
C SER A 271 -19.23 -1.23 -3.99
N LYS A 272 -20.36 -1.93 -3.78
CA LYS A 272 -21.45 -1.41 -2.95
C LYS A 272 -21.05 -1.24 -1.49
N GLU A 273 -20.17 -2.10 -1.02
CA GLU A 273 -19.61 -2.05 0.33
C GLU A 273 -18.76 -0.79 0.52
N HIS A 274 -17.97 -0.39 -0.49
CA HIS A 274 -17.23 0.89 -0.46
C HIS A 274 -18.19 2.08 -0.37
N ILE A 275 -19.27 2.10 -1.14
CA ILE A 275 -20.27 3.18 -1.09
C ILE A 275 -20.94 3.21 0.28
N ALA A 276 -21.39 2.05 0.78
CA ALA A 276 -22.03 1.94 2.09
C ALA A 276 -21.08 2.40 3.22
N LEU A 277 -19.79 2.08 3.09
CA LEU A 277 -18.76 2.51 4.03
C LEU A 277 -18.60 4.04 4.01
N LEU A 278 -18.48 4.65 2.84
CA LEU A 278 -18.30 6.11 2.72
C LEU A 278 -19.52 6.90 3.17
N LYS A 279 -20.74 6.39 2.93
CA LYS A 279 -21.99 7.03 3.39
C LYS A 279 -22.07 7.22 4.91
N ARG A 280 -21.31 6.47 5.68
CA ARG A 280 -21.22 6.64 7.15
C ARG A 280 -20.39 7.86 7.57
N TYR A 281 -19.58 8.40 6.64
CA TYR A 281 -18.60 9.45 6.92
C TYR A 281 -18.85 10.73 6.14
N ALA A 282 -19.41 10.66 4.93
CA ALA A 282 -19.58 11.79 4.02
C ALA A 282 -20.91 11.74 3.28
N THR A 283 -21.40 12.90 2.87
CA THR A 283 -22.58 13.07 2.03
C THR A 283 -22.23 13.23 0.55
N SER A 284 -20.99 13.59 0.26
CA SER A 284 -20.52 13.85 -1.11
C SER A 284 -19.15 13.27 -1.39
N VAL A 285 -18.88 12.94 -2.67
CA VAL A 285 -17.62 12.38 -3.16
C VAL A 285 -17.06 13.23 -4.29
N ARG A 286 -15.77 13.53 -4.19
CA ARG A 286 -14.97 14.18 -5.23
C ARG A 286 -14.09 13.13 -5.89
N VAL A 287 -14.49 12.66 -7.06
CA VAL A 287 -13.80 11.59 -7.79
C VAL A 287 -12.65 12.19 -8.59
N MET A 288 -11.40 11.86 -8.21
CA MET A 288 -10.17 12.35 -8.83
C MET A 288 -9.30 11.14 -9.21
N LEU A 289 -9.65 10.47 -10.32
CA LEU A 289 -8.91 9.34 -10.86
C LEU A 289 -7.83 9.82 -11.85
N ASP A 290 -6.95 8.90 -12.24
CA ASP A 290 -5.86 9.16 -13.18
C ASP A 290 -6.37 9.80 -14.50
N ALA A 291 -5.65 10.77 -15.04
CA ALA A 291 -6.05 11.48 -16.24
C ALA A 291 -5.70 10.71 -17.52
N ASP A 292 -5.89 9.39 -17.50
CA ASP A 292 -5.75 8.51 -18.65
C ASP A 292 -7.12 7.99 -19.15
N LYS A 293 -7.10 7.14 -20.17
CA LYS A 293 -8.33 6.57 -20.75
C LYS A 293 -9.07 5.66 -19.75
N ALA A 294 -8.33 4.92 -18.92
CA ALA A 294 -8.90 3.98 -17.97
C ALA A 294 -9.54 4.73 -16.80
N GLY A 295 -8.85 5.74 -16.21
CA GLY A 295 -9.37 6.56 -15.13
C GLY A 295 -10.58 7.39 -15.56
N ARG A 296 -10.59 7.91 -16.79
CA ARG A 296 -11.78 8.60 -17.34
C ARG A 296 -12.98 7.66 -17.42
N LYS A 297 -12.79 6.44 -17.96
CA LYS A 297 -13.86 5.42 -18.01
C LYS A 297 -14.31 5.02 -16.61
N GLY A 298 -13.37 4.79 -15.70
CA GLY A 298 -13.69 4.48 -14.30
C GLY A 298 -14.54 5.57 -13.65
N THR A 299 -14.22 6.84 -13.89
CA THR A 299 -15.00 7.96 -13.38
C THR A 299 -16.43 7.97 -13.92
N ASP A 300 -16.61 7.66 -15.22
CA ASP A 300 -17.92 7.58 -15.86
C ASP A 300 -18.80 6.48 -15.28
N GLU A 301 -18.22 5.42 -14.73
CA GLU A 301 -18.92 4.33 -14.05
C GLU A 301 -19.17 4.63 -12.55
N ILE A 302 -18.20 5.28 -11.89
CA ILE A 302 -18.21 5.53 -10.44
C ILE A 302 -19.20 6.61 -10.04
N ILE A 303 -19.29 7.72 -10.79
CA ILE A 303 -20.19 8.84 -10.45
C ILE A 303 -21.65 8.40 -10.42
N PRO A 304 -22.20 7.74 -11.48
CA PRO A 304 -23.58 7.25 -11.43
C PRO A 304 -23.83 6.25 -10.31
N ALA A 305 -22.85 5.42 -9.94
CA ALA A 305 -22.98 4.46 -8.85
C ALA A 305 -23.20 5.16 -7.49
N PHE A 306 -22.44 6.22 -7.20
CA PHE A 306 -22.64 7.02 -5.98
C PHE A 306 -23.99 7.75 -6.01
N MET A 307 -24.34 8.37 -7.14
CA MET A 307 -25.61 9.09 -7.29
C MET A 307 -26.82 8.15 -7.13
N GLY A 308 -26.75 6.93 -7.68
CA GLY A 308 -27.78 5.89 -7.52
C GLY A 308 -28.00 5.47 -6.06
N GLU A 309 -26.98 5.59 -5.24
CA GLU A 309 -27.03 5.33 -3.79
C GLU A 309 -27.31 6.59 -2.95
N GLY A 310 -27.62 7.72 -3.59
CA GLY A 310 -27.99 8.97 -2.91
C GLY A 310 -26.82 9.76 -2.33
N MET A 311 -25.59 9.54 -2.81
CA MET A 311 -24.45 10.41 -2.53
C MET A 311 -24.19 11.36 -3.69
N GLU A 312 -23.96 12.63 -3.39
CA GLU A 312 -23.50 13.57 -4.40
C GLU A 312 -22.10 13.19 -4.88
N ALA A 313 -21.88 13.16 -6.18
CA ALA A 313 -20.57 12.83 -6.74
C ALA A 313 -20.20 13.78 -7.88
N VAL A 314 -18.99 14.33 -7.82
CA VAL A 314 -18.45 15.24 -8.83
C VAL A 314 -17.08 14.79 -9.30
N ARG A 315 -16.79 14.99 -10.60
CA ARG A 315 -15.48 14.72 -11.18
C ARG A 315 -14.53 15.87 -10.92
N ILE A 316 -13.34 15.61 -10.43
CA ILE A 316 -12.22 16.55 -10.37
C ILE A 316 -11.20 16.15 -11.42
N CYS A 317 -10.99 16.99 -12.42
CA CYS A 317 -10.09 16.67 -13.53
C CYS A 317 -8.64 17.04 -13.19
N LEU A 318 -7.73 16.14 -13.54
CA LEU A 318 -6.28 16.38 -13.56
C LEU A 318 -5.82 16.73 -14.98
N PRO A 319 -4.63 17.31 -15.16
CA PRO A 319 -4.01 17.47 -16.47
C PRO A 319 -3.79 16.10 -17.14
N ASP A 320 -3.89 16.05 -18.46
CA ASP A 320 -3.73 14.80 -19.22
C ASP A 320 -2.42 14.08 -18.89
N GLY A 321 -2.53 12.80 -18.58
CA GLY A 321 -1.42 11.92 -18.25
C GLY A 321 -0.90 12.02 -16.83
N ASP A 322 -1.46 12.90 -15.98
CA ASP A 322 -1.11 12.98 -14.56
C ASP A 322 -2.01 12.09 -13.69
N ASP A 323 -1.44 11.67 -12.58
CA ASP A 323 -2.09 11.18 -11.38
C ASP A 323 -1.79 12.16 -10.21
N PRO A 324 -2.46 12.07 -9.06
CA PRO A 324 -2.20 12.97 -7.93
C PRO A 324 -0.75 12.94 -7.42
N ASP A 325 -0.08 11.77 -7.38
CA ASP A 325 1.34 11.64 -6.96
C ASP A 325 2.28 12.33 -7.96
N SER A 326 2.09 12.12 -9.27
CA SER A 326 2.92 12.72 -10.33
C SER A 326 2.77 14.24 -10.35
N LEU A 327 1.53 14.72 -10.27
CA LEU A 327 1.24 16.15 -10.26
C LEU A 327 1.80 16.83 -9.02
N PHE A 328 1.65 16.21 -7.83
CA PHE A 328 2.24 16.72 -6.58
C PHE A 328 3.77 16.81 -6.69
N ARG A 329 4.44 15.77 -7.21
CA ARG A 329 5.91 15.77 -7.36
C ARG A 329 6.41 16.82 -8.33
N ARG A 330 5.61 17.10 -9.37
CA ARG A 330 5.96 18.11 -10.38
C ARG A 330 5.74 19.54 -9.89
N LEU A 331 4.67 19.81 -9.16
CA LEU A 331 4.29 21.16 -8.75
C LEU A 331 4.83 21.55 -7.35
N GLY A 332 5.09 20.59 -6.46
CA GLY A 332 5.27 20.82 -5.05
C GLY A 332 3.95 21.02 -4.30
N LYS A 333 4.03 21.03 -2.98
CA LYS A 333 2.88 20.99 -2.07
C LYS A 333 1.91 22.16 -2.25
N GLU A 334 2.42 23.39 -2.23
CA GLU A 334 1.61 24.61 -2.26
C GLU A 334 0.89 24.78 -3.59
N ALA A 335 1.61 24.61 -4.71
CA ALA A 335 1.04 24.76 -6.05
C ALA A 335 0.07 23.61 -6.38
N PHE A 336 0.35 22.38 -5.96
CA PHE A 336 -0.59 21.27 -6.07
C PHE A 336 -1.86 21.52 -5.26
N ALA A 337 -1.74 21.98 -4.01
CA ALA A 337 -2.89 22.30 -3.18
C ALA A 337 -3.74 23.45 -3.77
N ALA A 338 -3.10 24.46 -4.36
CA ALA A 338 -3.79 25.54 -5.07
C ALA A 338 -4.54 25.00 -6.30
N TYR A 339 -3.90 24.14 -7.09
CA TYR A 339 -4.51 23.46 -8.24
C TYR A 339 -5.78 22.69 -7.84
N VAL A 340 -5.68 21.82 -6.81
CA VAL A 340 -6.82 21.01 -6.36
C VAL A 340 -7.98 21.89 -5.89
N ARG A 341 -7.71 22.94 -5.08
CA ARG A 341 -8.76 23.89 -4.65
C ARG A 341 -9.45 24.57 -5.83
N GLU A 342 -8.67 25.01 -6.83
CA GLU A 342 -9.21 25.64 -8.02
C GLU A 342 -10.01 24.65 -8.88
N ALA A 343 -9.54 23.40 -9.05
CA ALA A 343 -10.27 22.36 -9.77
C ALA A 343 -11.61 22.05 -9.10
N VAL A 344 -11.63 22.00 -7.74
CA VAL A 344 -12.87 21.84 -6.97
C VAL A 344 -13.81 23.03 -7.21
N ARG A 345 -13.30 24.26 -7.11
CA ARG A 345 -14.10 25.48 -7.31
C ARG A 345 -14.75 25.52 -8.71
N ARG A 346 -14.04 25.10 -9.75
CA ARG A 346 -14.59 25.03 -11.13
C ARG A 346 -15.63 23.96 -11.34
N THR A 347 -15.58 22.91 -10.54
CA THR A 347 -16.45 21.74 -10.70
C THR A 347 -17.72 21.82 -9.87
N LEU A 348 -17.65 22.47 -8.71
CA LEU A 348 -18.82 22.68 -7.87
C LEU A 348 -19.74 23.71 -8.57
N PRO A 349 -21.07 23.44 -8.57
CA PRO A 349 -22.02 24.44 -9.06
C PRO A 349 -21.86 25.75 -8.32
N SER A 350 -22.01 26.87 -9.01
CA SER A 350 -22.12 28.17 -8.35
C SER A 350 -23.33 28.17 -7.40
N ASP A 351 -23.30 29.05 -6.38
CA ASP A 351 -24.45 29.21 -5.46
C ASP A 351 -25.77 29.43 -6.25
N GLU A 352 -25.69 30.15 -7.35
CA GLU A 352 -26.80 30.33 -8.28
C GLU A 352 -27.29 28.99 -8.87
N GLN A 353 -26.35 28.13 -9.35
CA GLN A 353 -26.70 26.82 -9.93
C GLN A 353 -27.27 25.87 -8.87
N LEU A 354 -26.77 25.94 -7.63
CA LEU A 354 -27.31 25.15 -6.51
C LEU A 354 -28.75 25.58 -6.18
N LEU A 355 -29.00 26.89 -6.10
CA LEU A 355 -30.34 27.43 -5.87
C LEU A 355 -31.31 27.08 -7.00
N LEU A 356 -30.86 27.23 -8.26
CA LEU A 356 -31.65 26.81 -9.42
C LEU A 356 -31.96 25.30 -9.42
N GLY A 357 -31.02 24.46 -8.98
CA GLY A 357 -31.22 23.03 -8.81
C GLY A 357 -32.27 22.71 -7.75
N ARG A 358 -32.22 23.40 -6.58
CA ARG A 358 -33.24 23.27 -5.51
C ARG A 358 -34.60 23.70 -6.00
N ILE A 359 -34.69 24.82 -6.70
CA ILE A 359 -35.94 25.32 -7.29
C ILE A 359 -36.52 24.32 -8.28
N ARG A 360 -35.74 23.81 -9.24
CA ARG A 360 -36.19 22.78 -10.21
C ARG A 360 -36.69 21.52 -9.53
N LYS A 361 -35.97 21.01 -8.53
CA LYS A 361 -36.37 19.85 -7.74
C LYS A 361 -37.67 20.10 -6.99
N GLY A 362 -37.82 21.27 -6.36
CA GLY A 362 -39.02 21.67 -5.67
C GLY A 362 -40.23 21.78 -6.59
N ILE A 363 -40.07 22.37 -7.78
CA ILE A 363 -41.11 22.47 -8.80
C ILE A 363 -41.56 21.05 -9.26
N GLY A 364 -40.61 20.13 -9.48
CA GLY A 364 -40.91 18.74 -9.84
C GLY A 364 -41.74 18.04 -8.74
N LEU A 365 -41.41 18.27 -7.47
CA LEU A 365 -42.14 17.69 -6.34
C LEU A 365 -43.55 18.25 -6.16
N LEU A 366 -43.79 19.51 -6.57
CA LEU A 366 -45.12 20.12 -6.48
C LEU A 366 -46.18 19.39 -7.30
N SER A 367 -45.80 18.77 -8.44
CA SER A 367 -46.72 17.99 -9.28
C SER A 367 -47.20 16.69 -8.60
N ASP A 368 -46.43 16.16 -7.67
CA ASP A 368 -46.64 14.84 -7.06
C ASP A 368 -47.28 14.91 -5.66
N ILE A 369 -47.47 16.14 -5.12
CA ILE A 369 -48.00 16.34 -3.75
C ILE A 369 -49.46 16.70 -3.78
N SER A 370 -50.28 15.82 -3.22
CA SER A 370 -51.73 16.01 -3.09
C SER A 370 -52.19 16.72 -1.80
N GLU A 371 -51.31 16.79 -0.79
CA GLU A 371 -51.66 17.42 0.50
C GLU A 371 -51.39 18.93 0.50
N THR A 372 -52.41 19.73 0.76
CA THR A 372 -52.36 21.21 0.72
C THR A 372 -51.28 21.78 1.65
N GLU A 373 -51.17 21.30 2.88
CA GLU A 373 -50.20 21.80 3.86
C GLU A 373 -48.73 21.54 3.45
N ARG A 374 -48.49 20.37 2.88
CA ARG A 374 -47.15 19.99 2.40
C ARG A 374 -46.74 20.77 1.17
N ARG A 375 -47.70 21.09 0.31
CA ARG A 375 -47.53 21.93 -0.87
C ARG A 375 -47.23 23.38 -0.49
N GLU A 376 -47.94 23.94 0.51
CA GLU A 376 -47.67 25.27 1.04
C GLU A 376 -46.27 25.42 1.63
N ARG A 377 -45.83 24.44 2.44
CA ARG A 377 -44.45 24.42 2.98
C ARG A 377 -43.40 24.40 1.88
N LEU A 378 -43.61 23.62 0.81
CA LEU A 378 -42.67 23.57 -0.31
C LEU A 378 -42.64 24.87 -1.09
N LEU A 379 -43.80 25.54 -1.29
CA LEU A 379 -43.87 26.85 -1.92
C LEU A 379 -43.09 27.92 -1.12
N LEU A 380 -43.23 27.94 0.21
CA LEU A 380 -42.47 28.84 1.08
C LEU A 380 -40.95 28.58 0.94
N THR A 381 -40.53 27.35 0.86
CA THR A 381 -39.12 26.98 0.65
C THR A 381 -38.58 27.44 -0.71
N LEU A 382 -39.41 27.35 -1.76
CA LEU A 382 -39.10 27.82 -3.11
C LEU A 382 -38.99 29.36 -3.17
N ASP A 383 -39.89 30.05 -2.49
CA ASP A 383 -39.84 31.51 -2.40
C ASP A 383 -38.59 32.01 -1.69
N ASP A 384 -38.19 31.36 -0.60
CA ASP A 384 -36.91 31.64 0.08
C ASP A 384 -35.71 31.41 -0.84
N CYS A 385 -35.67 30.34 -1.59
CA CYS A 385 -34.65 30.09 -2.58
C CYS A 385 -34.61 31.16 -3.69
N LEU A 386 -35.77 31.63 -4.13
CA LEU A 386 -35.88 32.68 -5.15
C LEU A 386 -35.38 34.01 -4.64
N GLU A 387 -35.67 34.38 -3.39
CA GLU A 387 -35.17 35.61 -2.76
C GLU A 387 -33.64 35.54 -2.58
N GLN A 388 -33.08 34.39 -2.18
CA GLN A 388 -31.63 34.20 -2.13
C GLN A 388 -31.01 34.36 -3.51
N LEU A 389 -31.62 33.81 -4.57
CA LEU A 389 -31.14 33.96 -5.93
C LEU A 389 -31.12 35.42 -6.41
N LYS A 390 -32.15 36.18 -6.08
CA LYS A 390 -32.20 37.63 -6.37
C LYS A 390 -31.10 38.39 -5.63
N GLY A 391 -30.81 38.03 -4.37
CA GLY A 391 -29.71 38.57 -3.59
C GLY A 391 -28.34 38.34 -4.22
N LEU A 392 -28.08 37.16 -4.75
CA LEU A 392 -26.83 36.82 -5.45
C LEU A 392 -26.63 37.63 -6.73
N SER A 393 -27.71 37.93 -7.49
CA SER A 393 -27.62 38.70 -8.72
C SER A 393 -27.40 40.20 -8.45
N ALA A 394 -27.76 40.72 -7.27
CA ALA A 394 -27.57 42.10 -6.89
C ALA A 394 -26.16 42.39 -6.32
N ASP A 395 -25.42 41.39 -5.86
CA ASP A 395 -24.16 41.54 -5.11
C ASP A 395 -22.95 41.01 -5.87
N ALA A 396 -22.92 41.20 -7.20
CA ALA A 396 -21.81 40.77 -8.10
C ALA A 396 -20.44 41.42 -7.75
N SER A 397 -20.33 42.17 -6.65
CA SER A 397 -19.14 42.89 -6.20
C SER A 397 -18.52 42.36 -4.90
N ARG A 398 -19.07 41.33 -4.22
CA ARG A 398 -18.48 40.79 -2.97
C ARG A 398 -17.78 39.44 -3.17
N PRO A 399 -16.55 39.26 -2.61
CA PRO A 399 -15.92 37.95 -2.57
C PRO A 399 -16.68 37.04 -1.60
N ALA A 400 -17.01 35.82 -2.05
CA ALA A 400 -17.73 34.79 -1.31
C ALA A 400 -16.96 34.35 -0.06
N THR A 401 -17.44 34.81 1.13
CA THR A 401 -17.15 34.13 2.39
C THR A 401 -18.47 33.60 2.93
N MET A 402 -18.80 32.37 2.60
CA MET A 402 -19.94 31.68 3.20
C MET A 402 -19.45 30.56 4.12
N ASP A 403 -19.90 30.62 5.38
CA ASP A 403 -19.66 29.66 6.45
C ASP A 403 -20.60 28.46 6.23
N TRP A 404 -20.03 27.31 5.83
CA TRP A 404 -20.75 26.10 5.44
C TRP A 404 -21.32 25.28 6.62
N ARG A 405 -21.63 25.88 7.76
CA ARG A 405 -22.06 25.16 8.96
C ARG A 405 -23.52 24.71 8.99
N TRP A 406 -24.36 25.05 7.97
CA TRP A 406 -25.77 24.65 7.95
C TRP A 406 -26.24 24.34 6.50
N ALA A 407 -26.07 23.09 6.06
CA ALA A 407 -26.84 22.53 4.97
C ALA A 407 -26.94 21.01 5.14
#